data_65fc4ed15188001e1200cf3bf7b8ec5a
#
_entry.id   65fc4ed15188001e1200cf3bf7b8ec5a
#
_cell.length_a   1.000
_cell.length_b   1.000
_cell.length_c   1.000
_cell.angle_alpha   90.00
_cell.angle_beta   90.00
_cell.angle_gamma   90.00
#
_symmetry.space_group_name_H-M   'P 1'
#
loop_
_entity.id
_entity.type
_entity.pdbx_description
1 polymer ?
#
loop_
_entity_poly.entity_id
_entity_poly.type
_entity_poly.pdbx_seq_one_letter_code
_entity_poly.pdbx_strand_id
1 'polypeptide(L)'
;NGIAYRRWLLASNQGLTNLLTECIGDGFKKDASKLADFKKFATDKSVLDKLAAVKLANKQAFAKYVYNTTGTKLNCNGIFDVQVKRLHEYKRQQLNAMNIIADYIYLLNNPDADFVPKTYIFASKAAPGYYMAKQIIKMIWCIGEELKKNPKLNEKLAVVFLEDYKVTLSEILMPASEISEQISLAGTEASGTGNMKLMLN
;
A
#
# COMPACT_ATOMS: atom_id res chain seq x y z
N ASN A 1 1.46 1.12 22.10
CA ASN A 1 1.27 1.91 20.89
C ASN A 1 -0.19 1.85 20.43
N GLY A 2 -0.64 2.89 19.73
CA GLY A 2 -1.99 2.99 19.21
C GLY A 2 -2.10 4.10 18.17
N ILE A 3 -3.27 4.20 17.57
CA ILE A 3 -3.58 5.23 16.58
C ILE A 3 -4.90 5.93 16.88
N ALA A 4 -5.06 7.15 16.41
CA ALA A 4 -6.34 7.84 16.41
C ALA A 4 -7.18 7.30 15.23
N TYR A 5 -7.99 6.24 15.45
CA TYR A 5 -8.73 5.58 14.38
C TYR A 5 -9.65 6.56 13.61
N ARG A 6 -10.20 7.57 14.28
CA ARG A 6 -11.00 8.60 13.63
C ARG A 6 -10.22 9.35 12.54
N ARG A 7 -8.96 9.68 12.79
CA ARG A 7 -8.12 10.30 11.78
C ARG A 7 -7.90 9.38 10.58
N TRP A 8 -7.56 8.13 10.85
CA TRP A 8 -7.15 7.16 9.82
C TRP A 8 -8.30 6.50 9.08
N LEU A 9 -9.50 6.55 9.63
CA LEU A 9 -10.72 6.11 8.97
C LEU A 9 -11.55 7.31 8.49
N LEU A 10 -12.04 8.16 9.42
CA LEU A 10 -13.02 9.19 9.08
C LEU A 10 -12.44 10.31 8.22
N ALA A 11 -11.21 10.76 8.51
CA ALA A 11 -10.59 11.87 7.76
C ALA A 11 -9.90 11.38 6.49
N SER A 12 -9.17 10.25 6.56
CA SER A 12 -8.36 9.78 5.42
C SER A 12 -9.16 8.98 4.39
N ASN A 13 -10.30 8.36 4.77
CA ASN A 13 -11.10 7.52 3.89
C ASN A 13 -12.59 7.87 3.97
N GLN A 14 -12.95 9.02 3.40
CA GLN A 14 -14.31 9.51 3.44
C GLN A 14 -15.29 8.58 2.73
N GLY A 15 -14.87 7.94 1.62
CA GLY A 15 -15.70 6.97 0.89
C GLY A 15 -16.08 5.78 1.77
N LEU A 16 -15.11 5.18 2.48
CA LEU A 16 -15.38 4.10 3.42
C LEU A 16 -16.22 4.57 4.61
N THR A 17 -15.94 5.77 5.13
CA THR A 17 -16.75 6.38 6.21
C THR A 17 -18.22 6.51 5.84
N ASN A 18 -18.50 6.97 4.63
CA ASN A 18 -19.88 7.12 4.14
C ASN A 18 -20.57 5.76 3.98
N LEU A 19 -19.89 4.76 3.42
CA LEU A 19 -20.40 3.40 3.31
C LEU A 19 -20.71 2.77 4.67
N LEU A 20 -19.79 2.92 5.64
CA LEU A 20 -20.02 2.46 7.01
C LEU A 20 -21.21 3.16 7.66
N THR A 21 -21.33 4.48 7.47
CA THR A 21 -22.47 5.25 8.00
C THR A 21 -23.80 4.76 7.41
N GLU A 22 -23.83 4.48 6.11
CA GLU A 22 -25.01 3.92 5.43
C GLU A 22 -25.38 2.54 6.00
N CYS A 23 -24.41 1.68 6.24
CA CYS A 23 -24.65 0.29 6.64
C CYS A 23 -24.91 0.11 8.14
N ILE A 24 -24.18 0.82 9.02
CA ILE A 24 -24.19 0.59 10.47
C ILE A 24 -24.47 1.85 11.31
N GLY A 25 -24.82 2.97 10.64
CA GLY A 25 -25.08 4.24 11.33
C GLY A 25 -23.82 4.91 11.88
N ASP A 26 -23.99 6.01 12.59
CA ASP A 26 -22.90 6.88 13.04
C ASP A 26 -22.22 6.45 14.36
N GLY A 27 -22.72 5.40 14.98
CA GLY A 27 -22.25 4.97 16.31
C GLY A 27 -20.75 4.68 16.37
N PHE A 28 -20.17 4.11 15.32
CA PHE A 28 -18.74 3.78 15.23
C PHE A 28 -17.83 5.02 15.27
N LYS A 29 -18.34 6.21 14.96
CA LYS A 29 -17.56 7.46 15.03
C LYS A 29 -17.15 7.82 16.47
N LYS A 30 -17.92 7.35 17.45
CA LYS A 30 -17.66 7.54 18.89
C LYS A 30 -17.10 6.28 19.54
N ASP A 31 -17.55 5.11 19.12
CA ASP A 31 -17.21 3.81 19.67
C ASP A 31 -16.77 2.85 18.56
N ALA A 32 -15.46 2.61 18.49
CA ALA A 32 -14.85 1.76 17.45
C ALA A 32 -15.34 0.30 17.50
N SER A 33 -15.84 -0.20 18.65
CA SER A 33 -16.36 -1.56 18.77
C SER A 33 -17.54 -1.83 17.84
N LYS A 34 -18.30 -0.79 17.52
CA LYS A 34 -19.44 -0.87 16.58
C LYS A 34 -19.05 -1.15 15.14
N LEU A 35 -17.77 -1.02 14.77
CA LEU A 35 -17.29 -1.46 13.45
C LEU A 35 -17.50 -2.98 13.24
N ALA A 36 -17.58 -3.76 14.32
CA ALA A 36 -17.88 -5.19 14.25
C ALA A 36 -19.26 -5.49 13.60
N ASP A 37 -20.20 -4.56 13.69
CA ASP A 37 -21.52 -4.69 13.06
C ASP A 37 -21.46 -4.76 11.53
N PHE A 38 -20.39 -4.25 10.92
CA PHE A 38 -20.19 -4.32 9.48
C PHE A 38 -20.02 -5.75 8.95
N LYS A 39 -19.66 -6.72 9.82
CA LYS A 39 -19.57 -8.14 9.46
C LYS A 39 -20.88 -8.71 8.90
N LYS A 40 -22.02 -8.13 9.24
CA LYS A 40 -23.34 -8.55 8.73
C LYS A 40 -23.45 -8.46 7.21
N PHE A 41 -22.61 -7.64 6.59
CA PHE A 41 -22.60 -7.38 5.15
C PHE A 41 -21.53 -8.16 4.38
N ALA A 42 -20.83 -9.10 5.03
CA ALA A 42 -19.71 -9.83 4.44
C ALA A 42 -20.08 -10.61 3.16
N THR A 43 -21.36 -10.93 2.96
CA THR A 43 -21.90 -11.65 1.78
C THR A 43 -22.88 -10.80 0.98
N ASP A 44 -23.13 -9.55 1.38
CA ASP A 44 -24.00 -8.64 0.64
C ASP A 44 -23.28 -8.08 -0.59
N LYS A 45 -23.68 -8.58 -1.77
CA LYS A 45 -23.05 -8.20 -3.04
C LYS A 45 -23.11 -6.69 -3.29
N SER A 46 -24.21 -6.03 -2.97
CA SER A 46 -24.36 -4.58 -3.17
C SER A 46 -23.34 -3.80 -2.32
N VAL A 47 -23.14 -4.20 -1.07
CA VAL A 47 -22.16 -3.57 -0.17
C VAL A 47 -20.72 -3.88 -0.61
N LEU A 48 -20.44 -5.11 -1.06
CA LEU A 48 -19.15 -5.49 -1.59
C LEU A 48 -18.79 -4.72 -2.86
N ASP A 49 -19.74 -4.52 -3.77
CA ASP A 49 -19.55 -3.71 -4.99
C ASP A 49 -19.25 -2.24 -4.63
N LYS A 50 -19.96 -1.67 -3.66
CA LYS A 50 -19.68 -0.32 -3.14
C LYS A 50 -18.30 -0.22 -2.49
N LEU A 51 -17.89 -1.24 -1.72
CA LEU A 51 -16.57 -1.30 -1.09
C LEU A 51 -15.45 -1.34 -2.15
N ALA A 52 -15.64 -2.14 -3.20
CA ALA A 52 -14.71 -2.19 -4.34
C ALA A 52 -14.61 -0.83 -5.06
N ALA A 53 -15.74 -0.15 -5.26
CA ALA A 53 -15.77 1.19 -5.86
C ALA A 53 -15.03 2.23 -5.00
N VAL A 54 -15.19 2.19 -3.68
CA VAL A 54 -14.44 3.05 -2.74
C VAL A 54 -12.94 2.79 -2.85
N LYS A 55 -12.53 1.51 -2.86
CA LYS A 55 -11.11 1.14 -3.02
C LYS A 55 -10.55 1.65 -4.34
N LEU A 56 -11.26 1.45 -5.44
CA LEU A 56 -10.83 1.93 -6.75
C LEU A 56 -10.69 3.47 -6.79
N ALA A 57 -11.63 4.20 -6.21
CA ALA A 57 -11.55 5.67 -6.13
C ALA A 57 -10.32 6.13 -5.34
N ASN A 58 -10.01 5.47 -4.22
CA ASN A 58 -8.80 5.75 -3.44
C ASN A 58 -7.52 5.45 -4.25
N LYS A 59 -7.49 4.34 -4.99
CA LYS A 59 -6.36 3.99 -5.88
C LYS A 59 -6.16 5.02 -6.98
N GLN A 60 -7.24 5.50 -7.59
CA GLN A 60 -7.19 6.54 -8.63
C GLN A 60 -6.69 7.88 -8.07
N ALA A 61 -7.14 8.27 -6.88
CA ALA A 61 -6.67 9.48 -6.20
C ALA A 61 -5.17 9.39 -5.89
N PHE A 62 -4.71 8.25 -5.37
CA PHE A 62 -3.30 8.01 -5.10
C PHE A 62 -2.47 7.96 -6.41
N ALA A 63 -2.96 7.29 -7.46
CA ALA A 63 -2.29 7.23 -8.76
C ALA A 63 -2.13 8.63 -9.38
N LYS A 64 -3.14 9.50 -9.25
CA LYS A 64 -3.05 10.91 -9.66
C LYS A 64 -1.96 11.65 -8.88
N TYR A 65 -1.88 11.45 -7.56
CA TYR A 65 -0.83 12.04 -6.73
C TYR A 65 0.55 11.57 -7.19
N VAL A 66 0.76 10.27 -7.40
CA VAL A 66 2.03 9.70 -7.87
C VAL A 66 2.41 10.28 -9.23
N TYR A 67 1.46 10.32 -10.17
CA TYR A 67 1.71 10.91 -11.49
C TYR A 67 2.15 12.37 -11.41
N ASN A 68 1.48 13.17 -10.60
CA ASN A 68 1.81 14.60 -10.43
C ASN A 68 3.19 14.83 -9.78
N THR A 69 3.64 13.88 -8.95
CA THR A 69 4.92 14.04 -8.21
C THR A 69 6.10 13.36 -8.90
N THR A 70 5.87 12.28 -9.63
CA THR A 70 6.96 11.45 -10.20
C THR A 70 6.85 11.24 -11.72
N GLY A 71 5.73 11.64 -12.34
CA GLY A 71 5.43 11.32 -13.75
C GLY A 71 5.06 9.85 -14.00
N THR A 72 5.04 8.99 -12.97
CA THR A 72 4.80 7.56 -13.12
C THR A 72 3.30 7.26 -13.14
N LYS A 73 2.84 6.55 -14.16
CA LYS A 73 1.46 6.04 -14.25
C LYS A 73 1.34 4.72 -13.50
N LEU A 74 0.29 4.57 -12.70
CA LEU A 74 -0.03 3.33 -11.97
C LEU A 74 -1.23 2.62 -12.60
N ASN A 75 -1.17 1.28 -12.65
CA ASN A 75 -2.31 0.45 -13.05
C ASN A 75 -3.25 0.25 -11.86
N CYS A 76 -4.34 1.01 -11.79
CA CYS A 76 -5.32 0.91 -10.71
C CYS A 76 -6.13 -0.40 -10.70
N ASN A 77 -6.06 -1.21 -11.76
CA ASN A 77 -6.71 -2.53 -11.81
C ASN A 77 -5.80 -3.64 -11.24
N GLY A 78 -4.52 -3.36 -11.02
CA GLY A 78 -3.59 -4.27 -10.37
C GLY A 78 -3.58 -4.11 -8.85
N ILE A 79 -2.93 -5.01 -8.13
CA ILE A 79 -2.76 -4.96 -6.68
C ILE A 79 -1.74 -3.87 -6.30
N PHE A 80 -2.07 -3.03 -5.32
CA PHE A 80 -1.12 -2.11 -4.69
C PHE A 80 -0.56 -2.79 -3.43
N ASP A 81 0.68 -3.27 -3.55
CA ASP A 81 1.43 -3.90 -2.47
C ASP A 81 2.41 -2.87 -1.88
N VAL A 82 2.26 -2.57 -0.59
CA VAL A 82 2.97 -1.45 0.01
C VAL A 82 3.90 -1.87 1.14
N GLN A 83 5.11 -1.33 1.12
CA GLN A 83 6.03 -1.39 2.25
C GLN A 83 6.47 0.03 2.63
N VAL A 84 5.65 0.69 3.44
CA VAL A 84 5.77 2.11 3.77
C VAL A 84 6.16 2.29 5.24
N LYS A 85 7.45 2.45 5.46
CA LYS A 85 8.09 2.57 6.78
C LYS A 85 9.53 3.08 6.64
N ARG A 86 10.12 3.60 7.73
CA ARG A 86 11.56 3.94 7.71
C ARG A 86 12.37 2.76 7.23
N LEU A 87 13.39 3.02 6.42
CA LEU A 87 14.26 1.96 5.95
C LEU A 87 15.21 1.54 7.05
N HIS A 88 15.22 0.23 7.31
CA HIS A 88 16.12 -0.39 8.27
C HIS A 88 16.28 -1.87 7.92
N GLU A 89 17.48 -2.44 8.11
CA GLU A 89 17.79 -3.82 7.75
C GLU A 89 16.82 -4.81 8.40
N TYR A 90 16.47 -4.65 9.68
CA TYR A 90 15.55 -5.55 10.38
C TYR A 90 14.10 -5.52 9.82
N LYS A 91 13.72 -4.46 9.12
CA LYS A 91 12.39 -4.37 8.45
C LYS A 91 12.32 -5.12 7.14
N ARG A 92 13.48 -5.57 6.65
CA ARG A 92 13.65 -6.47 5.50
C ARG A 92 13.08 -5.97 4.18
N GLN A 93 13.16 -4.66 3.90
CA GLN A 93 12.82 -4.14 2.56
C GLN A 93 13.67 -4.79 1.46
N GLN A 94 14.93 -5.18 1.79
CA GLN A 94 15.77 -5.93 0.88
C GLN A 94 15.15 -7.29 0.51
N LEU A 95 14.56 -8.01 1.47
CA LEU A 95 13.89 -9.30 1.19
C LEU A 95 12.71 -9.11 0.24
N ASN A 96 11.91 -8.06 0.43
CA ASN A 96 10.84 -7.73 -0.49
C ASN A 96 11.38 -7.36 -1.89
N ALA A 97 12.46 -6.61 -1.97
CA ALA A 97 13.13 -6.31 -3.25
C ALA A 97 13.60 -7.60 -3.96
N MET A 98 14.11 -8.58 -3.23
CA MET A 98 14.48 -9.89 -3.80
C MET A 98 13.26 -10.68 -4.29
N ASN A 99 12.14 -10.60 -3.58
CA ASN A 99 10.87 -11.18 -4.04
C ASN A 99 10.40 -10.55 -5.37
N ILE A 100 10.53 -9.23 -5.52
CA ILE A 100 10.21 -8.53 -6.77
C ILE A 100 11.13 -8.99 -7.91
N ILE A 101 12.41 -9.19 -7.64
CA ILE A 101 13.36 -9.73 -8.63
C ILE A 101 12.95 -11.15 -9.04
N ALA A 102 12.48 -11.97 -8.11
CA ALA A 102 11.99 -13.32 -8.45
C ALA A 102 10.75 -13.27 -9.36
N ASP A 103 9.76 -12.40 -9.05
CA ASP A 103 8.61 -12.16 -9.93
C ASP A 103 9.06 -11.66 -11.31
N TYR A 104 10.05 -10.77 -11.37
CA TYR A 104 10.61 -10.25 -12.61
C TYR A 104 11.24 -11.35 -13.47
N ILE A 105 12.09 -12.19 -12.88
CA ILE A 105 12.72 -13.33 -13.58
C ILE A 105 11.67 -14.33 -14.04
N TYR A 106 10.65 -14.58 -13.23
CA TYR A 106 9.54 -15.45 -13.61
C TYR A 106 8.83 -14.94 -14.86
N LEU A 107 8.47 -13.65 -14.89
CA LEU A 107 7.79 -13.02 -16.01
C LEU A 107 8.65 -12.91 -17.28
N LEU A 108 9.98 -12.75 -17.14
CA LEU A 108 10.90 -12.79 -18.28
C LEU A 108 10.90 -14.17 -18.96
N ASN A 109 10.85 -15.24 -18.16
CA ASN A 109 10.84 -16.60 -18.66
C ASN A 109 9.44 -17.08 -19.09
N ASN A 110 8.38 -16.40 -18.64
CA ASN A 110 6.99 -16.74 -18.90
C ASN A 110 6.18 -15.48 -19.26
N PRO A 111 6.43 -14.87 -20.42
CA PRO A 111 5.83 -13.57 -20.78
C PRO A 111 4.29 -13.62 -20.90
N ASP A 112 3.74 -14.79 -21.24
CA ASP A 112 2.30 -15.02 -21.41
C ASP A 112 1.63 -15.57 -20.16
N ALA A 113 2.36 -15.67 -19.03
CA ALA A 113 1.78 -16.15 -17.78
C ALA A 113 0.56 -15.31 -17.37
N ASP A 114 -0.47 -16.02 -16.85
CA ASP A 114 -1.59 -15.39 -16.16
C ASP A 114 -1.10 -14.87 -14.80
N PHE A 115 -0.68 -13.63 -14.82
CA PHE A 115 -0.11 -12.94 -13.64
C PHE A 115 -0.98 -11.75 -13.27
N VAL A 116 -1.49 -11.75 -12.05
CA VAL A 116 -2.26 -10.61 -11.53
C VAL A 116 -1.34 -9.38 -11.45
N PRO A 117 -1.65 -8.30 -12.17
CA PRO A 117 -0.80 -7.11 -12.14
C PRO A 117 -0.56 -6.59 -10.73
N LYS A 118 0.69 -6.27 -10.41
CA LYS A 118 1.09 -5.72 -9.10
C LYS A 118 1.93 -4.46 -9.25
N THR A 119 1.67 -3.50 -8.39
CA THR A 119 2.56 -2.36 -8.19
C THR A 119 3.10 -2.41 -6.77
N TYR A 120 4.40 -2.64 -6.63
CA TYR A 120 5.10 -2.54 -5.36
C TYR A 120 5.41 -1.08 -5.05
N ILE A 121 4.92 -0.59 -3.93
CA ILE A 121 5.04 0.81 -3.53
C ILE A 121 5.88 0.89 -2.26
N PHE A 122 7.05 1.48 -2.39
CA PHE A 122 7.91 1.81 -1.27
C PHE A 122 7.81 3.30 -0.97
N ALA A 123 7.72 3.64 0.30
CA ALA A 123 7.88 5.02 0.76
C ALA A 123 8.69 4.99 2.05
N SER A 124 9.86 5.63 2.05
CA SER A 124 10.85 5.42 3.09
C SER A 124 11.75 6.62 3.27
N LYS A 125 12.36 6.69 4.44
CA LYS A 125 13.48 7.59 4.77
C LYS A 125 14.57 6.78 5.44
N ALA A 126 15.84 7.12 5.17
CA ALA A 126 17.01 6.58 5.85
C ALA A 126 17.72 7.67 6.63
N ALA A 127 18.37 7.32 7.75
CA ALA A 127 19.27 8.24 8.44
C ALA A 127 20.44 8.63 7.52
N PRO A 128 20.92 9.88 7.55
CA PRO A 128 21.97 10.35 6.64
C PRO A 128 23.24 9.51 6.63
N GLY A 129 23.68 9.00 7.78
CA GLY A 129 24.86 8.15 7.92
C GLY A 129 24.62 6.66 7.67
N TYR A 130 23.39 6.22 7.42
CA TYR A 130 23.08 4.79 7.28
C TYR A 130 23.34 4.32 5.84
N TYR A 131 24.59 3.99 5.56
CA TYR A 131 25.07 3.60 4.23
C TYR A 131 24.25 2.43 3.63
N MET A 132 24.09 1.33 4.38
CA MET A 132 23.37 0.14 3.89
C MET A 132 21.90 0.47 3.52
N ALA A 133 21.22 1.26 4.34
CA ALA A 133 19.85 1.69 4.03
C ALA A 133 19.77 2.46 2.70
N LYS A 134 20.74 3.33 2.42
CA LYS A 134 20.82 4.06 1.15
C LYS A 134 21.07 3.12 -0.04
N GLN A 135 21.88 2.08 0.14
CA GLN A 135 22.10 1.08 -0.91
C GLN A 135 20.82 0.28 -1.21
N ILE A 136 20.04 -0.06 -0.18
CA ILE A 136 18.75 -0.74 -0.35
C ILE A 136 17.75 0.17 -1.11
N ILE A 137 17.69 1.47 -0.77
CA ILE A 137 16.87 2.44 -1.51
C ILE A 137 17.28 2.47 -2.98
N LYS A 138 18.59 2.57 -3.25
CA LYS A 138 19.14 2.58 -4.61
C LYS A 138 18.79 1.30 -5.36
N MET A 139 18.90 0.14 -4.72
CA MET A 139 18.53 -1.15 -5.32
C MET A 139 17.05 -1.17 -5.73
N ILE A 140 16.15 -0.78 -4.83
CA ILE A 140 14.71 -0.73 -5.12
C ILE A 140 14.42 0.22 -6.29
N TRP A 141 15.06 1.38 -6.29
CA TRP A 141 14.92 2.34 -7.40
C TRP A 141 15.43 1.75 -8.72
N CYS A 142 16.61 1.11 -8.73
CA CYS A 142 17.16 0.46 -9.92
C CYS A 142 16.25 -0.64 -10.47
N ILE A 143 15.61 -1.43 -9.60
CA ILE A 143 14.61 -2.43 -10.03
C ILE A 143 13.46 -1.75 -10.78
N GLY A 144 12.94 -0.65 -10.24
CA GLY A 144 11.88 0.11 -10.90
C GLY A 144 12.28 0.66 -12.27
N GLU A 145 13.50 1.18 -12.40
CA GLU A 145 14.03 1.67 -13.68
C GLU A 145 14.26 0.52 -14.68
N GLU A 146 14.69 -0.65 -14.21
CA GLU A 146 14.85 -1.82 -15.08
C GLU A 146 13.51 -2.30 -15.64
N LEU A 147 12.48 -2.39 -14.81
CA LEU A 147 11.14 -2.78 -15.22
C LEU A 147 10.56 -1.85 -16.30
N LYS A 148 10.80 -0.54 -16.20
CA LYS A 148 10.33 0.45 -17.18
C LYS A 148 10.90 0.25 -18.59
N LYS A 149 12.04 -0.42 -18.75
CA LYS A 149 12.64 -0.71 -20.05
C LYS A 149 11.81 -1.71 -20.88
N ASN A 150 10.95 -2.50 -20.23
CA ASN A 150 10.04 -3.42 -20.89
C ASN A 150 8.58 -3.02 -20.58
N PRO A 151 7.93 -2.21 -21.43
CA PRO A 151 6.57 -1.72 -21.16
C PRO A 151 5.53 -2.82 -20.92
N LYS A 152 5.58 -3.92 -21.69
CA LYS A 152 4.64 -5.05 -21.53
C LYS A 152 4.78 -5.71 -20.16
N LEU A 153 6.00 -5.90 -19.69
CA LEU A 153 6.27 -6.46 -18.39
C LEU A 153 5.90 -5.45 -17.27
N ASN A 154 6.18 -4.17 -17.49
CA ASN A 154 5.87 -3.12 -16.53
C ASN A 154 4.36 -2.90 -16.33
N GLU A 155 3.51 -3.29 -17.27
CA GLU A 155 2.07 -3.34 -17.08
C GLU A 155 1.64 -4.42 -16.07
N LYS A 156 2.39 -5.53 -16.00
CA LYS A 156 2.16 -6.64 -15.05
C LYS A 156 2.86 -6.42 -13.72
N LEU A 157 4.08 -5.88 -13.72
CA LEU A 157 4.92 -5.72 -12.54
C LEU A 157 5.57 -4.34 -12.54
N ALA A 158 5.21 -3.49 -11.59
CA ALA A 158 5.78 -2.15 -11.44
C ALA A 158 6.34 -1.93 -10.04
N VAL A 159 7.37 -1.10 -9.93
CA VAL A 159 7.93 -0.65 -8.65
C VAL A 159 7.98 0.87 -8.62
N VAL A 160 7.47 1.44 -7.55
CA VAL A 160 7.50 2.89 -7.29
C VAL A 160 8.14 3.15 -5.94
N PHE A 161 9.14 4.01 -5.92
CA PHE A 161 9.72 4.52 -4.69
C PHE A 161 9.31 5.99 -4.51
N LEU A 162 8.63 6.27 -3.40
CA LEU A 162 8.17 7.62 -3.05
C LEU A 162 9.10 8.20 -1.99
N GLU A 163 9.60 9.38 -2.28
CA GLU A 163 10.44 10.14 -1.35
C GLU A 163 9.61 10.79 -0.25
N ASP A 164 10.30 11.23 0.80
CA ASP A 164 9.73 12.05 1.88
C ASP A 164 8.46 11.47 2.52
N TYR A 165 8.51 10.17 2.88
CA TYR A 165 7.41 9.52 3.59
C TYR A 165 7.04 10.27 4.87
N LYS A 166 5.82 10.78 4.90
CA LYS A 166 5.25 11.59 5.98
C LYS A 166 3.75 11.35 6.12
N VAL A 167 3.15 11.91 7.17
CA VAL A 167 1.73 11.72 7.51
C VAL A 167 0.81 12.07 6.35
N THR A 168 1.04 13.16 5.66
CA THR A 168 0.21 13.60 4.51
C THR A 168 0.21 12.60 3.36
N LEU A 169 1.36 11.99 3.06
CA LEU A 169 1.45 10.90 2.08
C LEU A 169 0.71 9.64 2.59
N SER A 170 0.86 9.33 3.87
CA SER A 170 0.19 8.16 4.47
C SER A 170 -1.33 8.25 4.38
N GLU A 171 -1.92 9.43 4.53
CA GLU A 171 -3.37 9.65 4.48
C GLU A 171 -3.97 9.34 3.10
N ILE A 172 -3.20 9.49 2.02
CA ILE A 172 -3.63 9.17 0.65
C ILE A 172 -3.28 7.72 0.27
N LEU A 173 -2.10 7.26 0.70
CA LEU A 173 -1.57 5.96 0.32
C LEU A 173 -2.28 4.81 1.03
N MET A 174 -2.53 4.92 2.34
CA MET A 174 -3.09 3.80 3.12
C MET A 174 -4.49 3.39 2.66
N PRO A 175 -5.43 4.30 2.35
CA PRO A 175 -6.71 3.91 1.77
C PRO A 175 -6.62 3.25 0.39
N ALA A 176 -5.56 3.53 -0.37
CA ALA A 176 -5.33 2.95 -1.68
C ALA A 176 -4.65 1.57 -1.65
N SER A 177 -4.09 1.19 -0.50
CA SER A 177 -3.32 -0.05 -0.35
C SER A 177 -4.22 -1.28 -0.28
N GLU A 178 -3.76 -2.42 -0.82
CA GLU A 178 -4.44 -3.71 -0.74
C GLU A 178 -3.62 -4.71 0.06
N ILE A 179 -2.31 -4.77 -0.18
CA ILE A 179 -1.37 -5.59 0.60
C ILE A 179 -0.42 -4.66 1.34
N SER A 180 -0.08 -5.03 2.55
CA SER A 180 0.86 -4.31 3.39
C SER A 180 1.93 -5.25 3.93
N GLU A 181 3.18 -4.97 3.60
CA GLU A 181 4.33 -5.79 3.99
C GLU A 181 4.74 -5.52 5.44
N GLN A 182 4.49 -6.50 6.31
CA GLN A 182 4.83 -6.48 7.75
C GLN A 182 5.78 -7.65 8.05
N ILE A 183 6.98 -7.60 7.48
CA ILE A 183 7.93 -8.71 7.42
C ILE A 183 9.19 -8.49 8.26
N SER A 184 9.16 -7.62 9.26
CA SER A 184 10.30 -7.42 10.20
C SER A 184 10.68 -8.72 10.89
N LEU A 185 11.96 -8.84 11.30
CA LEU A 185 12.42 -9.98 12.07
C LEU A 185 11.65 -10.07 13.40
N ALA A 186 11.35 -11.27 13.84
CA ALA A 186 10.69 -11.52 15.12
C ALA A 186 11.47 -10.86 16.27
N GLY A 187 10.76 -10.18 17.16
CA GLY A 187 11.33 -9.51 18.34
C GLY A 187 12.00 -8.15 18.05
N THR A 188 12.11 -7.71 16.79
CA THR A 188 12.77 -6.45 16.43
C THR A 188 11.81 -5.28 16.22
N GLU A 189 10.55 -5.55 15.89
CA GLU A 189 9.48 -4.55 15.77
C GLU A 189 8.47 -4.78 16.88
N ALA A 190 8.44 -3.95 17.93
CA ALA A 190 7.61 -4.17 19.12
C ALA A 190 6.10 -4.20 18.78
N SER A 191 5.62 -3.25 18.00
CA SER A 191 4.21 -3.19 17.59
C SER A 191 4.04 -2.51 16.23
N GLY A 192 4.68 -1.35 16.03
CA GLY A 192 4.40 -0.47 14.91
C GLY A 192 3.02 0.18 15.01
N THR A 193 2.74 1.12 14.12
CA THR A 193 1.43 1.78 14.01
C THR A 193 0.92 1.80 12.57
N GLY A 194 1.80 1.61 11.59
CA GLY A 194 1.43 1.55 10.16
C GLY A 194 0.47 0.41 9.86
N ASN A 195 0.71 -0.78 10.42
CA ASN A 195 -0.17 -1.94 10.34
C ASN A 195 -1.59 -1.64 10.83
N MET A 196 -1.73 -0.94 11.96
CA MET A 196 -3.05 -0.57 12.51
C MET A 196 -3.82 0.35 11.56
N LYS A 197 -3.14 1.31 10.93
CA LYS A 197 -3.73 2.25 9.97
C LYS A 197 -4.16 1.54 8.68
N LEU A 198 -3.34 0.62 8.19
CA LEU A 198 -3.62 -0.17 7.00
C LEU A 198 -4.77 -1.15 7.20
N MET A 199 -4.89 -1.73 8.41
CA MET A 199 -6.01 -2.62 8.74
C MET A 199 -7.38 -1.92 8.80
N LEU A 200 -7.41 -0.60 9.00
CA LEU A 200 -8.65 0.18 9.03
C LEU A 200 -9.17 0.56 7.63
N ASN A 201 -8.36 0.40 6.61
CA ASN A 201 -8.60 0.86 5.24
C ASN A 201 -8.59 -0.31 4.26
#